data_1ce69dcbe6f206676fda96df9ab1c8af
#
_entry.id   1ce69dcbe6f206676fda96df9ab1c8af
#
_cell.length_a   1.000
_cell.length_b   1.000
_cell.length_c   1.000
_cell.angle_alpha   90.00
_cell.angle_beta   90.00
_cell.angle_gamma   90.00
#
_symmetry.space_group_name_H-M   'P 1'
#
loop_
_entity.id
_entity.type
_entity.pdbx_description
1 polymer ?
#
loop_
_entity_poly.entity_id
_entity_poly.type
_entity_poly.pdbx_seq_one_letter_code
_entity_poly.pdbx_strand_id
1 'polypeptide(L)'
;MSQYKDVQLFINGRWTASVSERTIAVVNPATEEVIGHIAHANKQDLDAALASAQKGFDTWRNISAFERSKIMRRAANLLRERADEVAMLMTLEQGKPLAEAKMETLGAADTIDWFAEEARRTYGRLVPARVPGAYQMVIKEPVGPVAAFTPWNFP
;
A
#
# COMPACT_ATOMS: atom_id res chain seq x y z
N MET A 1 -4.29 -25.62 9.43
CA MET A 1 -3.39 -24.52 9.83
C MET A 1 -2.89 -23.88 8.55
N SER A 2 -3.12 -22.60 8.32
CA SER A 2 -2.52 -21.87 7.20
C SER A 2 -1.01 -21.87 7.40
N GLN A 3 -0.25 -22.51 6.52
CA GLN A 3 1.20 -22.53 6.63
C GLN A 3 1.67 -21.13 6.22
N TYR A 4 2.36 -20.42 7.12
CA TYR A 4 3.00 -19.15 6.84
C TYR A 4 3.95 -19.33 5.63
N LYS A 5 3.87 -18.45 4.66
CA LYS A 5 4.72 -18.51 3.46
C LYS A 5 5.81 -17.47 3.54
N ASP A 6 7.01 -17.82 3.13
CA ASP A 6 8.10 -16.85 3.00
C ASP A 6 7.70 -15.70 2.09
N VAL A 7 7.99 -14.48 2.54
CA VAL A 7 7.59 -13.26 1.85
C VAL A 7 8.76 -12.69 1.06
N GLN A 8 8.52 -12.45 -0.21
CA GLN A 8 9.47 -11.85 -1.14
C GLN A 8 9.24 -10.35 -1.30
N LEU A 9 10.17 -9.66 -1.93
CA LEU A 9 9.99 -8.27 -2.38
C LEU A 9 9.01 -8.22 -3.54
N PHE A 10 8.14 -7.23 -3.55
CA PHE A 10 7.24 -7.00 -4.69
C PHE A 10 7.71 -5.79 -5.49
N ILE A 11 8.42 -6.04 -6.59
CA ILE A 11 9.03 -4.99 -7.41
C ILE A 11 8.60 -5.19 -8.87
N ASN A 12 8.18 -4.12 -9.52
CA ASN A 12 7.76 -4.13 -10.93
C ASN A 12 6.66 -5.17 -11.25
N GLY A 13 5.70 -5.34 -10.32
CA GLY A 13 4.58 -6.26 -10.46
C GLY A 13 4.92 -7.74 -10.28
N ARG A 14 6.09 -8.04 -9.71
CA ARG A 14 6.57 -9.43 -9.50
C ARG A 14 7.10 -9.62 -8.10
N TRP A 15 6.87 -10.81 -7.56
CA TRP A 15 7.54 -11.27 -6.36
C TRP A 15 8.96 -11.73 -6.71
N THR A 16 9.94 -11.28 -5.96
CA THR A 16 11.37 -11.57 -6.20
C THR A 16 12.13 -11.67 -4.89
N ALA A 17 13.13 -12.54 -4.84
CA ALA A 17 14.09 -12.55 -3.76
C ALA A 17 14.93 -11.26 -3.79
N SER A 18 15.59 -10.92 -2.67
CA SER A 18 16.64 -9.88 -2.68
C SER A 18 17.82 -10.33 -3.51
N VAL A 19 18.47 -9.39 -4.20
CA VAL A 19 19.71 -9.65 -4.94
C VAL A 19 20.81 -10.21 -4.03
N SER A 20 20.78 -9.89 -2.74
CA SER A 20 21.72 -10.41 -1.75
C SER A 20 21.37 -11.82 -1.23
N GLU A 21 20.20 -12.35 -1.61
CA GLU A 21 19.62 -13.60 -1.09
C GLU A 21 19.45 -13.64 0.43
N ARG A 22 19.68 -12.53 1.12
CA ARG A 22 19.51 -12.43 2.57
C ARG A 22 18.04 -12.41 2.94
N THR A 23 17.73 -13.06 4.06
CA THR A 23 16.39 -13.08 4.65
C THR A 23 16.44 -12.69 6.13
N ILE A 24 15.30 -12.32 6.68
CA ILE A 24 15.08 -12.08 8.11
C ILE A 24 14.04 -13.09 8.57
N ALA A 25 14.30 -13.76 9.68
CA ALA A 25 13.34 -14.67 10.30
C ALA A 25 12.14 -13.89 10.84
N VAL A 26 10.94 -14.43 10.63
CA VAL A 26 9.70 -13.97 11.25
C VAL A 26 9.40 -14.86 12.42
N VAL A 27 9.32 -14.29 13.61
CA VAL A 27 9.13 -15.01 14.87
C VAL A 27 7.73 -14.73 15.39
N ASN A 28 7.00 -15.78 15.74
CA ASN A 28 5.74 -15.64 16.45
C ASN A 28 6.02 -15.21 17.91
N PRO A 29 5.59 -14.03 18.34
CA PRO A 29 5.91 -13.51 19.67
C PRO A 29 5.25 -14.28 20.82
N ALA A 30 4.22 -15.09 20.54
CA ALA A 30 3.55 -15.90 21.56
C ALA A 30 4.23 -17.24 21.82
N THR A 31 4.94 -17.79 20.82
CA THR A 31 5.59 -19.12 20.93
C THR A 31 7.10 -19.05 20.79
N GLU A 32 7.64 -17.91 20.38
CA GLU A 32 9.07 -17.68 20.05
C GLU A 32 9.57 -18.58 18.90
N GLU A 33 8.68 -19.22 18.16
CA GLU A 33 9.02 -20.06 17.01
C GLU A 33 9.20 -19.23 15.74
N VAL A 34 10.17 -19.58 14.93
CA VAL A 34 10.31 -19.05 13.56
C VAL A 34 9.21 -19.63 12.69
N ILE A 35 8.31 -18.78 12.18
CA ILE A 35 7.18 -19.18 11.35
C ILE A 35 7.45 -19.05 9.85
N GLY A 36 8.47 -18.30 9.46
CA GLY A 36 8.89 -18.11 8.08
C GLY A 36 9.97 -17.05 7.95
N HIS A 37 10.23 -16.60 6.73
CA HIS A 37 11.25 -15.59 6.43
C HIS A 37 10.72 -14.52 5.48
N ILE A 38 11.28 -13.32 5.60
CA ILE A 38 11.07 -12.21 4.66
C ILE A 38 12.37 -11.88 3.94
N ALA A 39 12.30 -11.52 2.67
CA ALA A 39 13.47 -11.08 1.90
C ALA A 39 14.00 -9.76 2.47
N HIS A 40 15.32 -9.71 2.73
CA HIS A 40 15.99 -8.50 3.23
C HIS A 40 16.56 -7.69 2.07
N ALA A 41 15.86 -6.62 1.70
CA ALA A 41 16.27 -5.74 0.62
C ALA A 41 17.64 -5.09 0.89
N ASN A 42 18.44 -4.98 -0.15
CA ASN A 42 19.68 -4.20 -0.16
C ASN A 42 19.50 -2.90 -0.96
N LYS A 43 20.58 -2.13 -1.11
CA LYS A 43 20.55 -0.87 -1.88
C LYS A 43 20.14 -1.08 -3.34
N GLN A 44 20.59 -2.16 -3.98
CA GLN A 44 20.27 -2.45 -5.38
C GLN A 44 18.77 -2.77 -5.55
N ASP A 45 18.18 -3.49 -4.61
CA ASP A 45 16.73 -3.76 -4.58
C ASP A 45 15.94 -2.47 -4.40
N LEU A 46 16.41 -1.56 -3.51
CA LEU A 46 15.77 -0.26 -3.30
C LEU A 46 15.84 0.62 -4.54
N ASP A 47 16.98 0.68 -5.22
CA ASP A 47 17.13 1.44 -6.46
C ASP A 47 16.17 0.90 -7.54
N ALA A 48 16.02 -0.42 -7.66
CA ALA A 48 15.05 -1.05 -8.56
C ALA A 48 13.60 -0.74 -8.18
N ALA A 49 13.28 -0.73 -6.89
CA ALA A 49 11.95 -0.39 -6.39
C ALA A 49 11.61 1.08 -6.68
N LEU A 50 12.55 2.01 -6.48
CA LEU A 50 12.37 3.43 -6.80
C LEU A 50 12.15 3.65 -8.30
N ALA A 51 12.93 3.00 -9.16
CA ALA A 51 12.75 3.07 -10.62
C ALA A 51 11.38 2.50 -11.04
N SER A 52 10.94 1.41 -10.40
CA SER A 52 9.61 0.84 -10.62
C SER A 52 8.50 1.77 -10.17
N ALA A 53 8.65 2.41 -9.00
CA ALA A 53 7.68 3.37 -8.48
C ALA A 53 7.54 4.59 -9.40
N GLN A 54 8.66 5.12 -9.92
CA GLN A 54 8.64 6.23 -10.88
C GLN A 54 7.87 5.84 -12.16
N LYS A 55 8.16 4.67 -12.73
CA LYS A 55 7.43 4.17 -13.90
C LYS A 55 5.95 3.95 -13.60
N GLY A 56 5.63 3.44 -12.41
CA GLY A 56 4.25 3.30 -11.92
C GLY A 56 3.55 4.64 -11.82
N PHE A 57 4.22 5.66 -11.30
CA PHE A 57 3.70 7.03 -11.22
C PHE A 57 3.35 7.59 -12.60
N ASP A 58 4.25 7.45 -13.58
CA ASP A 58 4.02 7.94 -14.96
C ASP A 58 2.78 7.29 -15.60
N THR A 59 2.53 6.02 -15.28
CA THR A 59 1.30 5.32 -15.70
C THR A 59 0.08 5.81 -14.92
N TRP A 60 0.17 5.82 -13.58
CA TRP A 60 -0.95 6.09 -12.69
C TRP A 60 -1.48 7.51 -12.80
N ARG A 61 -0.61 8.50 -12.94
CA ARG A 61 -1.02 9.91 -13.11
C ARG A 61 -1.87 10.16 -14.35
N ASN A 62 -1.71 9.34 -15.39
CA ASN A 62 -2.43 9.45 -16.67
C ASN A 62 -3.73 8.63 -16.70
N ILE A 63 -4.02 7.82 -15.68
CA ILE A 63 -5.29 7.13 -15.55
C ILE A 63 -6.36 8.10 -15.03
N SER A 64 -7.57 8.03 -15.58
CA SER A 64 -8.66 8.91 -15.12
C SER A 64 -8.99 8.66 -13.63
N ALA A 65 -9.50 9.70 -12.97
CA ALA A 65 -9.93 9.61 -11.58
C ALA A 65 -10.98 8.49 -11.36
N PHE A 66 -11.84 8.26 -12.33
CA PHE A 66 -12.85 7.18 -12.29
C PHE A 66 -12.22 5.80 -12.33
N GLU A 67 -11.24 5.59 -13.21
CA GLU A 67 -10.55 4.30 -13.30
C GLU A 67 -9.67 4.04 -12.08
N ARG A 68 -8.99 5.07 -11.54
CA ARG A 68 -8.27 4.94 -10.28
C ARG A 68 -9.20 4.52 -9.14
N SER A 69 -10.36 5.17 -9.03
CA SER A 69 -11.37 4.82 -8.01
C SER A 69 -11.83 3.37 -8.14
N LYS A 70 -12.09 2.88 -9.35
CA LYS A 70 -12.49 1.48 -9.59
C LYS A 70 -11.40 0.48 -9.16
N ILE A 71 -10.14 0.77 -9.49
CA ILE A 71 -9.01 -0.08 -9.11
C ILE A 71 -8.88 -0.14 -7.58
N MET A 72 -8.96 1.01 -6.91
CA MET A 72 -8.88 1.09 -5.45
C MET A 72 -10.04 0.34 -4.78
N ARG A 73 -11.28 0.50 -5.25
CA ARG A 73 -12.44 -0.23 -4.73
C ARG A 73 -12.29 -1.74 -4.91
N ARG A 74 -11.74 -2.18 -6.05
CA ARG A 74 -11.44 -3.60 -6.24
C ARG A 74 -10.42 -4.10 -5.23
N ALA A 75 -9.39 -3.32 -4.93
CA ALA A 75 -8.41 -3.66 -3.90
C ALA A 75 -9.05 -3.76 -2.51
N ALA A 76 -9.91 -2.81 -2.12
CA ALA A 76 -10.65 -2.84 -0.87
C ALA A 76 -11.54 -4.11 -0.75
N ASN A 77 -12.25 -4.46 -1.81
CA ASN A 77 -13.07 -5.68 -1.83
C ASN A 77 -12.23 -6.95 -1.68
N LEU A 78 -11.10 -7.05 -2.40
CA LEU A 78 -10.18 -8.19 -2.26
C LEU A 78 -9.61 -8.29 -0.84
N LEU A 79 -9.34 -7.16 -0.18
CA LEU A 79 -8.89 -7.16 1.20
C LEU A 79 -9.99 -7.68 2.15
N ARG A 80 -11.25 -7.29 1.94
CA ARG A 80 -12.39 -7.82 2.71
C ARG A 80 -12.60 -9.31 2.50
N GLU A 81 -12.50 -9.77 1.26
CA GLU A 81 -12.61 -11.20 0.92
C GLU A 81 -11.52 -12.05 1.61
N ARG A 82 -10.34 -11.46 1.83
CA ARG A 82 -9.18 -12.12 2.45
C ARG A 82 -8.98 -11.74 3.92
N ALA A 83 -9.94 -11.06 4.54
CA ALA A 83 -9.76 -10.49 5.87
C ALA A 83 -9.38 -11.52 6.93
N ASP A 84 -9.94 -12.73 6.87
CA ASP A 84 -9.63 -13.79 7.83
C ASP A 84 -8.19 -14.32 7.66
N GLU A 85 -7.73 -14.44 6.42
CA GLU A 85 -6.35 -14.85 6.11
C GLU A 85 -5.34 -13.79 6.57
N VAL A 86 -5.57 -12.53 6.22
CA VAL A 86 -4.70 -11.41 6.59
C VAL A 86 -4.67 -11.21 8.11
N ALA A 87 -5.82 -11.28 8.78
CA ALA A 87 -5.90 -11.18 10.24
C ALA A 87 -5.14 -12.30 10.95
N MET A 88 -5.20 -13.53 10.43
CA MET A 88 -4.45 -14.65 11.00
C MET A 88 -2.94 -14.43 10.84
N LEU A 89 -2.47 -13.97 9.66
CA LEU A 89 -1.05 -13.65 9.46
C LEU A 89 -0.59 -12.54 10.41
N MET A 90 -1.38 -11.48 10.56
CA MET A 90 -1.11 -10.38 11.49
C MET A 90 -1.00 -10.87 12.94
N THR A 91 -1.90 -11.75 13.39
CA THR A 91 -1.84 -12.36 14.72
C THR A 91 -0.57 -13.18 14.89
N LEU A 92 -0.19 -13.98 13.91
CA LEU A 92 1.01 -14.83 13.97
C LEU A 92 2.30 -14.01 14.01
N GLU A 93 2.37 -12.90 13.26
CA GLU A 93 3.58 -12.08 13.18
C GLU A 93 3.73 -11.10 14.35
N GLN A 94 2.63 -10.56 14.86
CA GLN A 94 2.63 -9.43 15.78
C GLN A 94 2.10 -9.78 17.17
N GLY A 95 1.34 -10.87 17.28
CA GLY A 95 0.71 -11.28 18.55
C GLY A 95 -0.59 -10.52 18.87
N LYS A 96 -1.13 -9.71 17.97
CA LYS A 96 -2.42 -9.03 18.15
C LYS A 96 -3.56 -10.06 18.23
N PRO A 97 -4.57 -9.87 19.12
CA PRO A 97 -5.75 -10.71 19.15
C PRO A 97 -6.44 -10.79 17.79
N LEU A 98 -6.84 -11.99 17.37
CA LEU A 98 -7.39 -12.23 16.02
C LEU A 98 -8.59 -11.34 15.69
N ALA A 99 -9.46 -11.07 16.67
CA ALA A 99 -10.61 -10.20 16.50
C ALA A 99 -10.18 -8.74 16.18
N GLU A 100 -9.15 -8.23 16.85
CA GLU A 100 -8.61 -6.89 16.62
C GLU A 100 -7.90 -6.82 15.27
N ALA A 101 -7.10 -7.84 14.92
CA ALA A 101 -6.45 -7.95 13.63
C ALA A 101 -7.47 -7.95 12.46
N LYS A 102 -8.60 -8.63 12.65
CA LYS A 102 -9.68 -8.62 11.66
C LYS A 102 -10.35 -7.25 11.54
N MET A 103 -10.63 -6.58 12.66
CA MET A 103 -11.17 -5.22 12.64
C MET A 103 -10.23 -4.23 11.95
N GLU A 104 -8.93 -4.34 12.19
CA GLU A 104 -7.91 -3.51 11.55
C GLU A 104 -7.87 -3.74 10.03
N THR A 105 -7.87 -4.99 9.60
CA THR A 105 -7.91 -5.35 8.17
C THR A 105 -9.15 -4.77 7.47
N LEU A 106 -10.32 -4.86 8.11
CA LEU A 106 -11.56 -4.28 7.57
C LEU A 106 -11.52 -2.75 7.56
N GLY A 107 -10.98 -2.13 8.61
CA GLY A 107 -10.77 -0.68 8.67
C GLY A 107 -9.81 -0.16 7.60
N ALA A 108 -8.76 -0.94 7.28
CA ALA A 108 -7.86 -0.64 6.16
C ALA A 108 -8.61 -0.64 4.82
N ALA A 109 -9.51 -1.61 4.60
CA ALA A 109 -10.35 -1.65 3.41
C ALA A 109 -11.29 -0.43 3.31
N ASP A 110 -11.88 -0.01 4.43
CA ASP A 110 -12.73 1.20 4.49
C ASP A 110 -11.92 2.48 4.20
N THR A 111 -10.67 2.54 4.67
CA THR A 111 -9.75 3.63 4.36
C THR A 111 -9.42 3.68 2.86
N ILE A 112 -9.19 2.54 2.22
CA ILE A 112 -8.97 2.47 0.77
C ILE A 112 -10.22 2.97 0.01
N ASP A 113 -11.43 2.58 0.43
CA ASP A 113 -12.67 3.06 -0.18
C ASP A 113 -12.85 4.57 0.00
N TRP A 114 -12.53 5.11 1.18
CA TRP A 114 -12.54 6.55 1.41
C TRP A 114 -11.66 7.29 0.39
N PHE A 115 -10.42 6.85 0.22
CA PHE A 115 -9.51 7.48 -0.75
C PHE A 115 -9.87 7.18 -2.21
N ALA A 116 -10.56 6.09 -2.50
CA ALA A 116 -11.14 5.85 -3.83
C ALA A 116 -12.21 6.90 -4.18
N GLU A 117 -13.01 7.35 -3.20
CA GLU A 117 -13.94 8.46 -3.38
C GLU A 117 -13.21 9.81 -3.50
N GLU A 118 -12.21 10.07 -2.64
CA GLU A 118 -11.41 11.30 -2.69
C GLU A 118 -10.65 11.44 -4.01
N ALA A 119 -10.21 10.33 -4.63
CA ALA A 119 -9.57 10.36 -5.95
C ALA A 119 -10.42 11.05 -7.01
N ARG A 120 -11.75 11.04 -6.85
CA ARG A 120 -12.72 11.68 -7.77
C ARG A 120 -13.02 13.14 -7.41
N ARG A 121 -12.56 13.62 -6.25
CA ARG A 121 -12.84 14.96 -5.70
C ARG A 121 -11.63 15.87 -5.65
N THR A 122 -10.59 15.57 -6.42
CA THR A 122 -9.38 16.41 -6.53
C THR A 122 -9.64 17.65 -7.39
N TYR A 123 -10.66 18.43 -7.00
CA TYR A 123 -11.06 19.63 -7.73
C TYR A 123 -10.01 20.74 -7.63
N GLY A 124 -9.94 21.56 -8.68
CA GLY A 124 -9.25 22.84 -8.67
C GLY A 124 -10.11 23.97 -8.10
N ARG A 125 -9.63 25.19 -8.25
CA ARG A 125 -10.35 26.42 -7.88
C ARG A 125 -10.26 27.43 -9.02
N LEU A 126 -11.33 28.16 -9.24
CA LEU A 126 -11.32 29.39 -10.03
C LEU A 126 -11.28 30.57 -9.04
N VAL A 127 -10.27 31.39 -9.14
CA VAL A 127 -10.01 32.50 -8.22
C VAL A 127 -10.18 33.84 -8.97
N PRO A 128 -10.94 34.83 -8.44
CA PRO A 128 -11.01 36.16 -9.03
C PRO A 128 -9.63 36.79 -9.16
N ALA A 129 -9.30 37.28 -10.34
CA ALA A 129 -8.04 37.97 -10.59
C ALA A 129 -8.14 39.47 -10.23
N ARG A 130 -6.98 40.09 -9.96
CA ARG A 130 -6.90 41.55 -9.73
C ARG A 130 -7.19 42.36 -11.03
N VAL A 131 -6.89 41.77 -12.17
CA VAL A 131 -7.02 42.43 -13.46
C VAL A 131 -8.36 42.08 -14.09
N PRO A 132 -9.19 43.04 -14.49
CA PRO A 132 -10.43 42.78 -15.19
C PRO A 132 -10.20 41.96 -16.47
N GLY A 133 -11.07 40.95 -16.71
CA GLY A 133 -10.95 40.05 -17.85
C GLY A 133 -9.93 38.92 -17.76
N ALA A 134 -9.20 38.84 -16.61
CA ALA A 134 -8.30 37.70 -16.31
C ALA A 134 -8.97 36.69 -15.39
N TYR A 135 -8.60 35.42 -15.54
CA TYR A 135 -9.01 34.32 -14.69
C TYR A 135 -7.79 33.62 -14.13
N GLN A 136 -7.85 33.29 -12.84
CA GLN A 136 -6.82 32.49 -12.17
C GLN A 136 -7.37 31.13 -11.82
N MET A 137 -6.68 30.06 -12.22
CA MET A 137 -7.03 28.70 -11.88
C MET A 137 -5.95 28.07 -11.01
N VAL A 138 -6.38 27.37 -9.98
CA VAL A 138 -5.55 26.46 -9.19
C VAL A 138 -5.90 25.05 -9.59
N ILE A 139 -4.93 24.29 -10.04
CA ILE A 139 -5.08 22.86 -10.35
C ILE A 139 -4.28 22.05 -9.32
N LYS A 140 -4.75 20.84 -9.03
CA LYS A 140 -4.02 19.90 -8.17
C LYS A 140 -3.27 18.91 -9.05
N GLU A 141 -2.00 18.72 -8.73
CA GLU A 141 -1.15 17.73 -9.38
C GLU A 141 -0.61 16.74 -8.34
N PRO A 142 -0.35 15.48 -8.75
CA PRO A 142 0.22 14.50 -7.84
C PRO A 142 1.68 14.85 -7.53
N VAL A 143 2.09 14.62 -6.28
CA VAL A 143 3.46 14.95 -5.80
C VAL A 143 4.54 14.01 -6.32
N GLY A 144 4.18 12.81 -6.78
CA GLY A 144 5.10 11.77 -7.23
C GLY A 144 5.06 10.50 -6.39
N PRO A 145 6.03 9.61 -6.54
CA PRO A 145 6.20 8.46 -5.67
C PRO A 145 6.39 8.85 -4.21
N VAL A 146 5.85 8.07 -3.29
CA VAL A 146 5.88 8.32 -1.85
C VAL A 146 6.44 7.08 -1.15
N ALA A 147 7.35 7.28 -0.20
CA ALA A 147 7.76 6.24 0.72
C ALA A 147 6.83 6.24 1.94
N ALA A 148 6.28 5.09 2.27
CA ALA A 148 5.45 4.90 3.45
C ALA A 148 6.18 3.99 4.45
N PHE A 149 6.35 4.48 5.67
CA PHE A 149 6.95 3.73 6.78
C PHE A 149 5.87 3.46 7.81
N THR A 150 5.36 2.24 7.80
CA THR A 150 4.32 1.82 8.75
C THR A 150 4.92 1.37 10.07
N PRO A 151 4.28 1.68 11.22
CA PRO A 151 4.71 1.16 12.51
C PRO A 151 4.35 -0.33 12.64
N TRP A 152 5.14 -1.06 13.40
CA TRP A 152 4.95 -2.49 13.62
C TRP A 152 3.63 -2.87 14.32
N ASN A 153 3.01 -1.94 15.03
CA ASN A 153 1.78 -2.18 15.80
C ASN A 153 0.47 -1.96 15.00
N PHE A 154 0.58 -1.38 13.80
CA PHE A 154 -0.50 -1.25 12.80
C PHE A 154 0.10 -1.54 11.41
N PRO A 155 0.43 -2.79 11.10
CA PRO A 155 1.14 -3.18 9.87
C PRO A 155 0.34 -3.00 8.57
#